data_e3110c429d16e414953efb74c16a361d
#
_entry.id   e3110c429d16e414953efb74c16a361d
#
_cell.length_a   1.000
_cell.length_b   1.000
_cell.length_c   1.000
_cell.angle_alpha   90.00
_cell.angle_beta   90.00
_cell.angle_gamma   90.00
#
_symmetry.space_group_name_H-M   'P 1'
#
loop_
_entity.id
_entity.type
_entity.pdbx_description
1 polymer ?
#
loop_
_entity_poly.entity_id
_entity_poly.type
_entity_poly.pdbx_seq_one_letter_code
_entity_poly.pdbx_strand_id
1 'polypeptide(L)'
;MKIAIITDQHFGARKSSRIFHDFFKRFYRNVFFPTLKERGITTVLDLGDTFDNRRNLDIWAAQWATHNYFDVLKDMGVQVHALVGNHTAYFKNTNLVNTLVTTVGEYDNVEIYTKATEVEIGGLPILFIPWINEENHDETYDLIKKSKCPVAMG
;
A
#
# COMPACT_ATOMS: atom_id res chain seq x y z
N MET A 1 5.55 -6.42 19.14
CA MET A 1 5.56 -5.39 18.09
C MET A 1 4.12 -5.02 17.74
N LYS A 2 3.83 -3.79 17.36
CA LYS A 2 2.51 -3.33 16.85
C LYS A 2 2.69 -2.88 15.41
N ILE A 3 1.75 -3.26 14.55
CA ILE A 3 1.72 -2.90 13.12
C ILE A 3 0.38 -2.20 12.86
N ALA A 4 0.36 -1.16 12.05
CA ALA A 4 -0.89 -0.60 11.54
C ALA A 4 -1.21 -1.21 10.18
N ILE A 5 -2.48 -1.47 9.94
CA ILE A 5 -2.97 -1.96 8.65
C ILE A 5 -3.92 -0.91 8.09
N ILE A 6 -3.74 -0.57 6.82
CA ILE A 6 -4.62 0.30 6.06
C ILE A 6 -4.84 -0.33 4.67
N THR A 7 -5.97 -0.05 4.06
CA THR A 7 -6.32 -0.57 2.74
C THR A 7 -7.30 0.35 2.05
N ASP A 8 -7.46 0.22 0.74
CA ASP A 8 -8.50 0.87 -0.06
C ASP A 8 -8.53 2.41 0.12
N GLN A 9 -7.38 3.04 0.13
CA GLN A 9 -7.28 4.49 0.32
C GLN A 9 -7.84 5.26 -0.88
N HIS A 10 -7.71 4.70 -2.10
CA HIS A 10 -8.25 5.25 -3.33
C HIS A 10 -7.94 6.75 -3.53
N PHE A 11 -6.67 7.14 -3.39
CA PHE A 11 -6.26 8.51 -3.72
C PHE A 11 -6.62 8.83 -5.17
N GLY A 12 -7.32 9.93 -5.38
CA GLY A 12 -7.90 10.29 -6.69
C GLY A 12 -9.37 9.91 -6.85
N ALA A 13 -10.00 9.32 -5.83
CA ALA A 13 -11.41 8.95 -5.84
C ALA A 13 -12.33 10.13 -6.20
N ARG A 14 -13.46 9.80 -6.85
CA ARG A 14 -14.47 10.77 -7.26
C ARG A 14 -13.91 11.89 -8.14
N LYS A 15 -13.09 11.54 -9.15
CA LYS A 15 -12.40 12.47 -10.05
C LYS A 15 -11.52 13.46 -9.29
N SER A 16 -10.72 12.94 -8.39
CA SER A 16 -9.81 13.70 -7.52
C SER A 16 -10.53 14.78 -6.69
N SER A 17 -11.72 14.43 -6.18
CA SER A 17 -12.53 15.37 -5.39
C SER A 17 -11.77 15.93 -4.20
N ARG A 18 -11.63 17.25 -4.16
CA ARG A 18 -10.97 17.95 -3.03
C ARG A 18 -11.67 17.71 -1.70
N ILE A 19 -13.01 17.58 -1.72
CA ILE A 19 -13.78 17.28 -0.50
C ILE A 19 -13.39 15.94 0.08
N PHE A 20 -13.24 14.88 -0.76
CA PHE A 20 -12.77 13.57 -0.32
C PHE A 20 -11.35 13.64 0.24
N HIS A 21 -10.45 14.33 -0.43
CA HIS A 21 -9.07 14.49 0.04
C HIS A 21 -8.97 15.30 1.33
N ASP A 22 -9.86 16.26 1.58
CA ASP A 22 -9.95 16.95 2.87
C ASP A 22 -10.42 16.03 3.99
N PHE A 23 -11.29 15.04 3.70
CA PHE A 23 -11.63 13.98 4.67
C PHE A 23 -10.41 13.10 4.98
N PHE A 24 -9.69 12.64 3.96
CA PHE A 24 -8.45 11.87 4.15
C PHE A 24 -7.44 12.66 5.00
N LYS A 25 -7.23 13.93 4.66
CA LYS A 25 -6.31 14.80 5.41
C LYS A 25 -6.68 14.92 6.90
N ARG A 26 -7.97 15.10 7.20
CA ARG A 26 -8.46 15.15 8.59
C ARG A 26 -8.26 13.82 9.29
N PHE A 27 -8.56 12.70 8.64
CA PHE A 27 -8.33 11.36 9.20
C PHE A 27 -6.85 11.13 9.50
N TYR A 28 -5.96 11.38 8.54
CA TYR A 28 -4.53 11.17 8.74
C TYR A 28 -3.98 12.05 9.86
N ARG A 29 -4.27 13.35 9.83
CA ARG A 29 -3.72 14.30 10.82
C ARG A 29 -4.28 14.12 12.22
N ASN A 30 -5.55 13.80 12.36
CA ASN A 30 -6.23 13.79 13.64
C ASN A 30 -6.35 12.41 14.27
N VAL A 31 -6.24 11.34 13.47
CA VAL A 31 -6.43 9.97 13.93
C VAL A 31 -5.21 9.10 13.62
N PHE A 32 -4.89 8.93 12.35
CA PHE A 32 -3.91 7.91 11.92
C PHE A 32 -2.50 8.21 12.44
N PHE A 33 -1.90 9.34 12.06
CA PHE A 33 -0.54 9.69 12.48
C PHE A 33 -0.39 9.85 13.99
N PRO A 34 -1.32 10.53 14.70
CA PRO A 34 -1.26 10.58 16.16
C PRO A 34 -1.31 9.20 16.81
N THR A 35 -2.15 8.28 16.30
CA THR A 35 -2.25 6.91 16.80
C THR A 35 -0.94 6.13 16.57
N LEU A 36 -0.31 6.26 15.39
CA LEU A 36 1.00 5.64 15.15
C LEU A 36 2.03 6.11 16.19
N LYS A 37 2.10 7.42 16.39
CA LYS A 37 3.04 8.04 17.34
C LYS A 37 2.78 7.62 18.79
N GLU A 38 1.53 7.73 19.24
CA GLU A 38 1.11 7.40 20.61
C GLU A 38 1.39 5.92 20.94
N ARG A 39 1.17 5.03 19.96
CA ARG A 39 1.35 3.58 20.16
C ARG A 39 2.75 3.09 19.83
N GLY A 40 3.66 3.96 19.38
CA GLY A 40 5.02 3.63 18.95
C GLY A 40 5.02 2.67 17.75
N ILE A 41 4.10 2.86 16.79
CA ILE A 41 4.02 2.03 15.59
C ILE A 41 4.94 2.61 14.52
N THR A 42 5.88 1.80 14.06
CA THR A 42 6.87 2.17 13.04
C THR A 42 6.73 1.36 11.74
N THR A 43 5.67 0.57 11.63
CA THR A 43 5.41 -0.26 10.44
C THR A 43 3.93 -0.15 10.05
N VAL A 44 3.69 0.17 8.78
CA VAL A 44 2.36 0.23 8.16
C VAL A 44 2.30 -0.80 7.04
N LEU A 45 1.22 -1.58 7.01
CA LEU A 45 0.87 -2.46 5.89
C LEU A 45 -0.26 -1.83 5.10
N ASP A 46 -0.02 -1.46 3.86
CA ASP A 46 -1.02 -0.98 2.90
C ASP A 46 -1.41 -2.16 2.01
N LEU A 47 -2.60 -2.70 2.23
CA LEU A 47 -3.04 -3.95 1.59
C LEU A 47 -3.60 -3.76 0.18
N GLY A 48 -3.37 -2.61 -0.43
CA GLY A 48 -3.67 -2.36 -1.83
C GLY A 48 -4.71 -1.27 -2.06
N ASP A 49 -4.95 -1.02 -3.33
CA ASP A 49 -5.84 0.01 -3.84
C ASP A 49 -5.60 1.42 -3.25
N THR A 50 -4.32 1.73 -3.08
CA THR A 50 -3.84 3.03 -2.59
C THR A 50 -4.28 4.17 -3.52
N PHE A 51 -4.27 3.95 -4.84
CA PHE A 51 -4.77 4.90 -5.85
C PHE A 51 -6.03 4.37 -6.54
N ASP A 52 -6.96 5.27 -6.87
CA ASP A 52 -8.30 4.92 -7.37
C ASP A 52 -8.33 4.45 -8.83
N ASN A 53 -7.41 4.94 -9.67
CA ASN A 53 -7.52 4.74 -11.10
C ASN A 53 -6.25 4.09 -11.70
N ARG A 54 -6.44 2.94 -12.35
CA ARG A 54 -5.33 2.18 -12.94
C ARG A 54 -4.68 2.84 -14.17
N ARG A 55 -5.44 3.60 -14.96
CA ARG A 55 -4.95 4.13 -16.25
C ARG A 55 -4.66 5.62 -16.23
N ASN A 56 -5.30 6.37 -15.37
CA ASN A 56 -5.21 7.83 -15.33
C ASN A 56 -4.81 8.27 -13.93
N LEU A 57 -3.52 8.36 -13.70
CA LEU A 57 -3.01 8.94 -12.46
C LEU A 57 -3.19 10.46 -12.56
N ASP A 58 -4.09 11.00 -11.76
CA ASP A 58 -4.24 12.44 -11.62
C ASP A 58 -3.02 13.03 -10.90
N ILE A 59 -2.33 13.95 -11.55
CA ILE A 59 -1.07 14.54 -11.05
C ILE A 59 -1.30 15.23 -9.70
N TRP A 60 -2.43 15.93 -9.55
CA TRP A 60 -2.74 16.58 -8.28
C TRP A 60 -2.97 15.55 -7.16
N ALA A 61 -3.72 14.48 -7.44
CA ALA A 61 -3.96 13.42 -6.47
C ALA A 61 -2.67 12.68 -6.08
N ALA A 62 -1.78 12.42 -7.04
CA ALA A 62 -0.47 11.85 -6.79
C ALA A 62 0.38 12.74 -5.88
N GLN A 63 0.51 14.03 -6.22
CA GLN A 63 1.23 15.00 -5.41
C GLN A 63 0.60 15.18 -4.03
N TRP A 64 -0.72 15.17 -3.96
CA TRP A 64 -1.42 15.25 -2.68
C TRP A 64 -1.10 14.03 -1.79
N ALA A 65 -1.14 12.82 -2.34
CA ALA A 65 -0.82 11.59 -1.63
C ALA A 65 0.63 11.58 -1.14
N THR A 66 1.59 11.96 -1.98
CA THR A 66 2.99 12.06 -1.57
C THR A 66 3.14 13.02 -0.38
N HIS A 67 2.66 14.26 -0.49
CA HIS A 67 2.85 15.29 0.55
C HIS A 67 2.04 15.06 1.82
N ASN A 68 0.84 14.47 1.75
CA ASN A 68 -0.05 14.36 2.93
C ASN A 68 -0.04 12.97 3.58
N TYR A 69 0.57 11.97 2.93
CA TYR A 69 0.65 10.62 3.46
C TYR A 69 2.08 10.07 3.45
N PHE A 70 2.72 9.88 2.30
CA PHE A 70 4.01 9.21 2.21
C PHE A 70 5.17 10.02 2.80
N ASP A 71 5.27 11.33 2.50
CA ASP A 71 6.30 12.21 3.09
C ASP A 71 6.17 12.25 4.61
N VAL A 72 4.94 12.34 5.12
CA VAL A 72 4.70 12.36 6.57
C VAL A 72 5.14 11.06 7.24
N LEU A 73 4.84 9.89 6.63
CA LEU A 73 5.30 8.61 7.16
C LEU A 73 6.83 8.48 7.11
N LYS A 74 7.45 8.99 6.04
CA LYS A 74 8.91 9.06 5.92
C LYS A 74 9.53 9.94 7.03
N ASP A 75 8.99 11.14 7.23
CA ASP A 75 9.45 12.07 8.29
C ASP A 75 9.26 11.48 9.70
N MET A 76 8.25 10.62 9.88
CA MET A 76 8.00 9.90 11.13
C MET A 76 8.90 8.67 11.32
N GLY A 77 9.71 8.30 10.32
CA GLY A 77 10.53 7.08 10.34
C GLY A 77 9.70 5.79 10.28
N VAL A 78 8.55 5.84 9.61
CA VAL A 78 7.63 4.70 9.48
C VAL A 78 7.92 3.95 8.20
N GLN A 79 8.18 2.65 8.30
CA GLN A 79 8.30 1.74 7.16
C GLN A 79 6.93 1.37 6.62
N VAL A 80 6.76 1.44 5.31
CA VAL A 80 5.51 1.07 4.61
C VAL A 80 5.75 -0.15 3.74
N HIS A 81 4.92 -1.18 3.92
CA HIS A 81 4.85 -2.32 3.01
C HIS A 81 3.55 -2.20 2.22
N ALA A 82 3.64 -1.98 0.91
CA ALA A 82 2.49 -1.68 0.06
C ALA A 82 2.26 -2.79 -0.96
N LEU A 83 1.06 -3.34 -0.99
CA LEU A 83 0.65 -4.34 -1.97
C LEU A 83 0.04 -3.67 -3.20
N VAL A 84 0.37 -4.19 -4.38
CA VAL A 84 -0.29 -3.75 -5.61
C VAL A 84 -1.69 -4.34 -5.67
N GLY A 85 -2.72 -3.48 -5.63
CA GLY A 85 -4.11 -3.84 -5.81
C GLY A 85 -4.57 -3.73 -7.28
N ASN A 86 -5.80 -4.16 -7.54
CA ASN A 86 -6.35 -4.14 -8.89
C ASN A 86 -6.60 -2.73 -9.44
N HIS A 87 -6.80 -1.73 -8.60
CA HIS A 87 -6.93 -0.32 -9.00
C HIS A 87 -5.57 0.36 -9.23
N THR A 88 -4.49 -0.18 -8.72
CA THR A 88 -3.15 0.37 -8.89
C THR A 88 -2.37 -0.23 -10.07
N ALA A 89 -2.69 -1.45 -10.49
CA ALA A 89 -2.08 -2.10 -11.64
C ALA A 89 -2.64 -1.56 -12.97
N TYR A 90 -1.76 -1.13 -13.89
CA TYR A 90 -2.17 -0.57 -15.19
C TYR A 90 -2.86 -1.60 -16.08
N PHE A 91 -2.24 -2.75 -16.27
CA PHE A 91 -2.79 -3.86 -17.04
C PHE A 91 -3.57 -4.82 -16.16
N LYS A 92 -4.56 -5.53 -16.75
CA LYS A 92 -5.36 -6.49 -16.00
C LYS A 92 -4.67 -7.84 -15.76
N ASN A 93 -3.59 -8.10 -16.47
CA ASN A 93 -2.90 -9.39 -16.50
C ASN A 93 -1.51 -9.36 -15.85
N THR A 94 -1.04 -8.22 -15.35
CA THR A 94 0.25 -8.08 -14.69
C THR A 94 0.27 -6.93 -13.67
N ASN A 95 1.08 -7.08 -12.62
CA ASN A 95 1.32 -6.05 -11.59
C ASN A 95 2.60 -5.21 -11.85
N LEU A 96 3.34 -5.48 -12.92
CA LEU A 96 4.65 -4.86 -13.15
C LEU A 96 4.57 -3.35 -13.38
N VAL A 97 3.57 -2.91 -14.16
CA VAL A 97 3.33 -1.47 -14.38
C VAL A 97 2.20 -1.03 -13.44
N ASN A 98 2.53 -0.25 -12.43
CA ASN A 98 1.59 0.17 -11.41
C ASN A 98 1.86 1.59 -10.91
N THR A 99 0.86 2.20 -10.30
CA THR A 99 0.93 3.59 -9.83
C THR A 99 1.83 3.74 -8.60
N LEU A 100 1.97 2.71 -7.75
CA LEU A 100 2.84 2.79 -6.57
C LEU A 100 4.30 2.95 -6.97
N VAL A 101 4.81 2.08 -7.87
CA VAL A 101 6.19 2.18 -8.36
C VAL A 101 6.44 3.53 -9.03
N THR A 102 5.46 4.03 -9.80
CA THR A 102 5.59 5.31 -10.50
C THR A 102 5.62 6.52 -9.56
N THR A 103 4.90 6.45 -8.43
CA THR A 103 4.74 7.60 -7.52
C THR A 103 5.70 7.58 -6.34
N VAL A 104 5.93 6.41 -5.75
CA VAL A 104 6.70 6.26 -4.51
C VAL A 104 7.78 5.17 -4.57
N GLY A 105 8.10 4.66 -5.75
CA GLY A 105 9.13 3.63 -5.93
C GLY A 105 10.54 4.06 -5.51
N GLU A 106 10.81 5.37 -5.46
CA GLU A 106 12.10 5.93 -5.03
C GLU A 106 12.16 6.23 -3.51
N TYR A 107 11.07 5.96 -2.77
CA TYR A 107 11.06 6.17 -1.32
C TYR A 107 11.81 5.05 -0.61
N ASP A 108 12.81 5.38 0.20
CA ASP A 108 13.63 4.44 0.96
C ASP A 108 12.89 3.75 2.12
N ASN A 109 11.75 4.29 2.53
CA ASN A 109 10.87 3.74 3.56
C ASN A 109 9.62 3.05 2.99
N VAL A 110 9.51 2.86 1.67
CA VAL A 110 8.37 2.18 1.03
C VAL A 110 8.84 0.96 0.27
N GLU A 111 8.36 -0.21 0.65
CA GLU A 111 8.59 -1.47 -0.05
C GLU A 111 7.32 -1.91 -0.78
N ILE A 112 7.41 -2.12 -2.09
CA ILE A 112 6.26 -2.40 -2.95
C ILE A 112 6.29 -3.85 -3.40
N TYR A 113 5.19 -4.56 -3.17
CA TYR A 113 5.04 -5.98 -3.52
C TYR A 113 4.15 -6.12 -4.75
N THR A 114 4.75 -6.59 -5.84
CA THR A 114 4.08 -6.90 -7.12
C THR A 114 3.74 -8.38 -7.27
N LYS A 115 4.39 -9.24 -6.45
CA LYS A 115 4.22 -10.70 -6.42
C LYS A 115 4.01 -11.19 -5.00
N ALA A 116 3.40 -12.36 -4.87
CA ALA A 116 3.27 -13.03 -3.57
C ALA A 116 4.67 -13.28 -2.97
N THR A 117 4.86 -12.87 -1.73
CA THR A 117 6.18 -12.86 -1.08
C THR A 117 6.05 -13.13 0.41
N GLU A 118 6.89 -14.03 0.95
CA GLU A 118 7.02 -14.21 2.39
C GLU A 118 7.99 -13.17 2.95
N VAL A 119 7.55 -12.43 3.96
CA VAL A 119 8.31 -11.34 4.60
C VAL A 119 8.29 -11.54 6.10
N GLU A 120 9.43 -11.34 6.76
CA GLU A 120 9.50 -11.33 8.20
C GLU A 120 9.43 -9.89 8.73
N ILE A 121 8.42 -9.59 9.52
CA ILE A 121 8.25 -8.28 10.16
C ILE A 121 8.28 -8.47 11.68
N GLY A 122 9.38 -8.02 12.30
CA GLY A 122 9.59 -8.12 13.74
C GLY A 122 9.50 -9.53 14.31
N GLY A 123 10.03 -10.50 13.59
CA GLY A 123 10.01 -11.92 13.96
C GLY A 123 8.71 -12.65 13.59
N LEU A 124 7.74 -11.98 12.96
CA LEU A 124 6.52 -12.61 12.47
C LEU A 124 6.60 -12.83 10.96
N PRO A 125 6.64 -14.08 10.48
CA PRO A 125 6.54 -14.39 9.06
C PRO A 125 5.11 -14.10 8.54
N ILE A 126 5.02 -13.29 7.49
CA ILE A 126 3.75 -12.91 6.85
C ILE A 126 3.86 -13.21 5.36
N LEU A 127 2.86 -13.87 4.81
CA LEU A 127 2.70 -14.04 3.37
C LEU A 127 1.90 -12.86 2.81
N PHE A 128 2.54 -11.99 2.02
CA PHE A 128 1.88 -10.93 1.28
C PHE A 128 1.39 -11.42 -0.07
N ILE A 129 0.14 -11.13 -0.39
CA ILE A 129 -0.52 -11.58 -1.62
C ILE A 129 -1.09 -10.33 -2.33
N PRO A 130 -0.35 -9.69 -3.23
CA PRO A 130 -0.89 -8.61 -4.06
C PRO A 130 -1.92 -9.16 -5.04
N TRP A 131 -2.57 -8.27 -5.80
CA TRP A 131 -3.62 -8.68 -6.73
C TRP A 131 -3.21 -9.85 -7.63
N ILE A 132 -4.00 -10.93 -7.56
CA ILE A 132 -3.81 -12.14 -8.35
C ILE A 132 -4.39 -11.91 -9.75
N ASN A 133 -3.57 -12.14 -10.77
CA ASN A 133 -3.92 -12.00 -12.19
C ASN A 133 -3.35 -13.16 -13.02
N GLU A 134 -3.56 -13.15 -14.33
CA GLU A 134 -3.15 -14.26 -15.21
C GLU A 134 -1.64 -14.58 -15.12
N GLU A 135 -0.79 -13.55 -14.98
CA GLU A 135 0.67 -13.75 -14.95
C GLU A 135 1.16 -14.42 -13.67
N ASN A 136 0.56 -14.09 -12.53
CA ASN A 136 1.05 -14.53 -11.22
C ASN A 136 0.20 -15.60 -10.54
N HIS A 137 -0.90 -16.03 -11.19
CA HIS A 137 -1.88 -16.95 -10.61
C HIS A 137 -1.25 -18.23 -10.09
N ASP A 138 -0.59 -18.99 -10.94
CA ASP A 138 -0.09 -20.33 -10.60
C ASP A 138 1.02 -20.25 -9.55
N GLU A 139 1.96 -19.30 -9.71
CA GLU A 139 3.05 -19.05 -8.75
C GLU A 139 2.49 -18.66 -7.37
N THR A 140 1.49 -17.80 -7.34
CA THR A 140 0.84 -17.34 -6.10
C THR A 140 0.14 -18.49 -5.39
N TYR A 141 -0.67 -19.29 -6.11
CA TYR A 141 -1.36 -20.44 -5.51
C TYR A 141 -0.42 -21.51 -5.04
N ASP A 142 0.68 -21.75 -5.75
CA ASP A 142 1.72 -22.67 -5.33
C ASP A 142 2.42 -22.20 -4.05
N LEU A 143 2.70 -20.90 -3.95
CA LEU A 143 3.28 -20.32 -2.74
C LEU A 143 2.30 -20.41 -1.56
N ILE A 144 1.03 -20.10 -1.75
CA ILE A 144 -0.02 -20.23 -0.71
C ILE A 144 -0.06 -21.66 -0.15
N LYS A 145 -0.01 -22.67 -1.02
CA LYS A 145 -0.04 -24.09 -0.60
C LYS A 145 1.22 -24.53 0.16
N LYS A 146 2.37 -23.96 -0.18
CA LYS A 146 3.68 -24.33 0.40
C LYS A 146 4.05 -23.49 1.63
N SER A 147 3.50 -22.31 1.75
CA SER A 147 3.81 -21.36 2.81
C SER A 147 3.49 -21.93 4.20
N LYS A 148 4.38 -21.64 5.13
CA LYS A 148 4.21 -21.94 6.56
C LYS A 148 4.01 -20.68 7.38
N CYS A 149 3.82 -19.53 6.73
CA CYS A 149 3.53 -18.28 7.42
C CYS A 149 2.23 -18.40 8.22
N PRO A 150 2.23 -18.03 9.51
CA PRO A 150 1.02 -18.09 10.33
C PRO A 150 -0.02 -17.04 9.95
N VAL A 151 0.39 -16.04 9.16
CA VAL A 151 -0.46 -14.93 8.70
C VAL A 151 -0.28 -14.76 7.20
N ALA A 152 -1.40 -14.58 6.50
CA ALA A 152 -1.43 -14.15 5.10
C ALA A 152 -2.26 -12.87 5.00
N MET A 153 -1.82 -11.92 4.17
CA MET A 153 -2.47 -10.61 3.95
C MET A 153 -2.45 -10.26 2.47
N GLY A 154 -3.61 -9.79 1.95
CA GLY A 154 -3.78 -9.38 0.57
C GLY A 154 -5.14 -8.80 0.28
#